data_1a725087a2c25675db6d3da544048951
#
_entry.id   1a725087a2c25675db6d3da544048951
#
_cell.length_a   1.000
_cell.length_b   1.000
_cell.length_c   1.000
_cell.angle_alpha   90.00
_cell.angle_beta   90.00
_cell.angle_gamma   90.00
#
_symmetry.space_group_name_H-M   'P 1'
#
loop_
_entity.id
_entity.type
_entity.pdbx_description
1 polymer ?
#
loop_
_entity_poly.entity_id
_entity_poly.type
_entity_poly.pdbx_seq_one_letter_code
_entity_poly.pdbx_strand_id
1 'polypeptide(L)'
;MRIQPYLFFEGRCEEAIEFYRRALGAEPGDFMRYKDSPEPAMCPAGSAGAEKVMHASFRIGDSEVMASDGMCSGKPNFQGVSLSLSAPDAAAADRLFTALSDGGQIQMPLGPTFFSPSFGMVADRFGVSWMIVVAP
;
A
#
# COMPACT_ATOMS: atom_id res chain seq x y z
N MET A 1 -6.14 -17.73 -14.16
CA MET A 1 -4.90 -16.93 -14.13
C MET A 1 -5.20 -15.61 -13.45
N ARG A 2 -4.31 -15.13 -12.57
CA ARG A 2 -4.58 -13.95 -11.74
C ARG A 2 -3.29 -13.20 -11.47
N ILE A 3 -3.34 -11.87 -11.55
CA ILE A 3 -2.20 -11.02 -11.20
C ILE A 3 -2.62 -10.17 -10.01
N GLN A 4 -1.76 -10.12 -8.98
CA GLN A 4 -1.98 -9.31 -7.80
C GLN A 4 -0.70 -8.57 -7.44
N PRO A 5 -0.82 -7.30 -6.97
CA PRO A 5 0.36 -6.61 -6.46
C PRO A 5 0.89 -7.32 -5.22
N TYR A 6 2.20 -7.36 -5.08
CA TYR A 6 2.88 -7.83 -3.88
C TYR A 6 3.89 -6.74 -3.48
N LEU A 7 3.70 -6.17 -2.32
CA LEU A 7 4.49 -5.02 -1.87
C LEU A 7 5.44 -5.43 -0.74
N PHE A 8 6.72 -5.13 -0.93
CA PHE A 8 7.74 -5.40 0.09
C PHE A 8 8.02 -4.11 0.85
N PHE A 9 7.53 -4.04 2.09
CA PHE A 9 7.67 -2.84 2.91
C PHE A 9 8.95 -2.82 3.73
N GLU A 10 9.73 -3.87 3.67
CA GLU A 10 11.10 -3.95 4.19
C GLU A 10 11.23 -3.57 5.67
N GLY A 11 10.26 -3.95 6.47
CA GLY A 11 10.23 -3.71 7.90
C GLY A 11 9.06 -2.87 8.38
N ARG A 12 8.28 -2.29 7.47
CA ARG A 12 7.15 -1.41 7.82
C ARG A 12 5.80 -1.96 7.38
N CYS A 13 5.71 -3.28 7.14
CA CYS A 13 4.49 -3.86 6.57
C CYS A 13 3.27 -3.70 7.47
N GLU A 14 3.41 -4.02 8.76
CA GLU A 14 2.29 -3.91 9.69
C GLU A 14 1.81 -2.46 9.83
N GLU A 15 2.74 -1.53 9.91
CA GLU A 15 2.45 -0.10 9.95
C GLU A 15 1.72 0.35 8.68
N ALA A 16 2.15 -0.16 7.52
CA ALA A 16 1.53 0.17 6.24
C ALA A 16 0.10 -0.34 6.15
N ILE A 17 -0.14 -1.58 6.55
CA ILE A 17 -1.50 -2.16 6.53
C ILE A 17 -2.43 -1.35 7.43
N GLU A 18 -1.98 -0.96 8.63
CA GLU A 18 -2.76 -0.15 9.53
C GLU A 18 -3.06 1.23 8.93
N PHE A 19 -2.07 1.82 8.26
CA PHE A 19 -2.27 3.08 7.57
C PHE A 19 -3.34 2.97 6.47
N TYR A 20 -3.26 1.92 5.64
CA TYR A 20 -4.25 1.73 4.56
C TYR A 20 -5.63 1.39 5.11
N ARG A 21 -5.71 0.72 6.25
CA ARG A 21 -6.98 0.48 6.92
C ARG A 21 -7.66 1.80 7.28
N ARG A 22 -6.91 2.74 7.85
CA ARG A 22 -7.44 4.05 8.24
C ARG A 22 -7.68 4.96 7.03
N ALA A 23 -6.74 4.98 6.08
CA ALA A 23 -6.80 5.92 4.95
C ALA A 23 -7.78 5.48 3.87
N LEU A 24 -7.86 4.18 3.57
CA LEU A 24 -8.59 3.65 2.43
C LEU A 24 -9.74 2.74 2.83
N GLY A 25 -9.91 2.45 4.10
CA GLY A 25 -10.87 1.44 4.52
C GLY A 25 -10.46 0.03 4.14
N ALA A 26 -9.16 -0.20 4.00
CA ALA A 26 -8.65 -1.53 3.66
C ALA A 26 -9.04 -2.55 4.73
N GLU A 27 -9.39 -3.74 4.30
CA GLU A 27 -9.75 -4.84 5.19
C GLU A 27 -8.58 -5.82 5.27
N PRO A 28 -7.92 -5.94 6.45
CA PRO A 28 -6.85 -6.92 6.61
C PRO A 28 -7.34 -8.34 6.39
N GLY A 29 -6.54 -9.15 5.71
CA GLY A 29 -6.82 -10.55 5.44
C GLY A 29 -5.81 -11.46 6.15
N ASP A 30 -5.15 -12.30 5.35
CA ASP A 30 -4.12 -13.19 5.88
C ASP A 30 -3.00 -12.41 6.54
N PHE A 31 -2.45 -12.97 7.63
CA PHE A 31 -1.35 -12.33 8.35
C PHE A 31 -0.50 -13.42 9.01
N MET A 32 0.79 -13.46 8.66
CA MET A 32 1.72 -14.43 9.23
C MET A 32 3.05 -13.74 9.52
N ARG A 33 3.55 -13.93 10.74
CA ARG A 33 4.87 -13.42 11.13
C ARG A 33 5.93 -14.46 10.84
N TYR A 34 7.18 -14.05 10.75
CA TYR A 34 8.29 -14.99 10.53
C TYR A 34 8.37 -16.05 11.64
N LYS A 35 8.05 -15.68 12.89
CA LYS A 35 8.07 -16.63 14.01
C LYS A 35 7.06 -17.77 13.86
N ASP A 36 6.04 -17.59 13.04
CA ASP A 36 4.99 -18.59 12.82
C ASP A 36 5.35 -19.54 11.67
N SER A 37 6.44 -19.28 10.97
CA SER A 37 6.89 -20.06 9.83
C SER A 37 7.83 -21.18 10.29
N PRO A 38 7.72 -22.39 9.72
CA PRO A 38 8.70 -23.45 9.96
C PRO A 38 10.05 -23.18 9.28
N GLU A 39 10.09 -22.24 8.32
CA GLU A 39 11.30 -21.91 7.59
C GLU A 39 12.11 -20.85 8.34
N PRO A 40 13.45 -20.82 8.15
CA PRO A 40 14.27 -19.77 8.74
C PRO A 40 13.81 -18.37 8.28
N ALA A 41 13.83 -17.42 9.20
CA ALA A 41 13.45 -16.05 8.88
C ALA A 41 14.42 -15.43 7.90
N MET A 42 13.91 -14.76 6.88
CA MET A 42 14.72 -14.03 5.91
C MET A 42 15.11 -12.65 6.43
N CYS A 43 14.48 -12.18 7.52
CA CYS A 43 14.86 -10.96 8.20
C CYS A 43 16.06 -11.23 9.09
N PRO A 44 17.18 -10.52 8.92
CA PRO A 44 18.40 -10.81 9.69
C PRO A 44 18.40 -10.25 11.11
N ALA A 45 17.32 -9.65 11.57
CA ALA A 45 17.29 -8.87 12.81
C ALA A 45 17.05 -9.71 14.08
N GLY A 46 17.35 -10.99 14.08
CA GLY A 46 17.19 -11.83 15.28
C GLY A 46 15.78 -11.87 15.79
N SER A 47 15.57 -11.64 17.13
CA SER A 47 14.23 -11.69 17.72
C SER A 47 13.33 -10.59 17.19
N ALA A 48 13.87 -9.44 16.81
CA ALA A 48 13.08 -8.37 16.19
C ALA A 48 12.56 -8.81 14.82
N GLY A 49 13.35 -9.57 14.07
CA GLY A 49 12.92 -10.12 12.79
C GLY A 49 11.81 -11.14 12.91
N ALA A 50 11.75 -11.87 14.02
CA ALA A 50 10.71 -12.87 14.27
C ALA A 50 9.31 -12.24 14.32
N GLU A 51 9.19 -11.01 14.76
CA GLU A 51 7.91 -10.30 14.86
C GLU A 51 7.50 -9.67 13.53
N LYS A 52 8.39 -9.60 12.55
CA LYS A 52 8.10 -9.00 11.25
C LYS A 52 7.18 -9.88 10.41
N VAL A 53 6.56 -9.29 9.41
CA VAL A 53 5.53 -9.93 8.60
C VAL A 53 6.17 -10.71 7.46
N MET A 54 5.99 -12.03 7.48
CA MET A 54 6.42 -12.91 6.41
C MET A 54 5.47 -12.83 5.22
N HIS A 55 4.17 -12.73 5.49
CA HIS A 55 3.15 -12.62 4.45
C HIS A 55 1.87 -12.03 5.03
N ALA A 56 1.27 -11.14 4.28
CA ALA A 56 -0.03 -10.56 4.62
C ALA A 56 -0.80 -10.24 3.36
N SER A 57 -2.11 -10.09 3.50
CA SER A 57 -2.96 -9.58 2.44
C SER A 57 -3.94 -8.57 3.02
N PHE A 58 -4.44 -7.70 2.16
CA PHE A 58 -5.52 -6.77 2.52
C PHE A 58 -6.33 -6.47 1.27
N ARG A 59 -7.58 -6.07 1.48
CA ARG A 59 -8.49 -5.77 0.40
C ARG A 59 -8.88 -4.30 0.42
N ILE A 60 -8.88 -3.71 -0.76
CA ILE A 60 -9.40 -2.36 -0.99
C ILE A 60 -10.53 -2.54 -2.00
N GLY A 61 -11.78 -2.39 -1.56
CA GLY A 61 -12.92 -2.72 -2.38
C GLY A 61 -12.87 -4.19 -2.80
N ASP A 62 -12.85 -4.45 -4.09
CA ASP A 62 -12.79 -5.80 -4.65
C ASP A 62 -11.35 -6.27 -4.92
N SER A 63 -10.37 -5.42 -4.70
CA SER A 63 -8.98 -5.71 -5.05
C SER A 63 -8.20 -6.22 -3.85
N GLU A 64 -7.46 -7.30 -4.05
CA GLU A 64 -6.57 -7.85 -3.01
C GLU A 64 -5.14 -7.49 -3.30
N VAL A 65 -4.44 -7.02 -2.29
CA VAL A 65 -3.02 -6.67 -2.34
C VAL A 65 -2.30 -7.53 -1.32
N MET A 66 -1.16 -8.09 -1.72
CA MET A 66 -0.31 -8.88 -0.83
C MET A 66 0.88 -8.05 -0.40
N ALA A 67 1.43 -8.37 0.75
CA ALA A 67 2.54 -7.59 1.30
C ALA A 67 3.36 -8.42 2.28
N SER A 68 4.58 -7.97 2.50
CA SER A 68 5.44 -8.54 3.53
C SER A 68 6.53 -7.53 3.89
N ASP A 69 7.35 -7.91 4.87
CA ASP A 69 8.54 -7.15 5.21
C ASP A 69 9.76 -7.55 4.37
N GLY A 70 9.59 -8.51 3.46
CA GLY A 70 10.64 -8.91 2.55
C GLY A 70 11.90 -9.33 3.28
N MET A 71 13.03 -8.70 2.97
CA MET A 71 14.32 -8.95 3.60
C MET A 71 14.56 -8.06 4.83
N CYS A 72 13.60 -7.25 5.20
CA CYS A 72 13.69 -6.30 6.32
C CYS A 72 14.87 -5.35 6.21
N SER A 73 15.14 -4.88 5.00
CA SER A 73 16.29 -4.00 4.73
C SER A 73 16.13 -2.62 5.35
N GLY A 74 14.90 -2.23 5.69
CA GLY A 74 14.58 -0.89 6.16
C GLY A 74 14.47 0.14 5.05
N LYS A 75 14.65 -0.26 3.80
CA LYS A 75 14.67 0.64 2.64
C LYS A 75 13.73 0.14 1.55
N PRO A 76 12.42 0.30 1.72
CA PRO A 76 11.49 -0.07 0.67
C PRO A 76 11.71 0.79 -0.57
N ASN A 77 11.52 0.17 -1.73
CA ASN A 77 11.69 0.86 -3.01
C ASN A 77 10.56 0.40 -3.95
N PHE A 78 9.70 1.35 -4.31
CA PHE A 78 8.54 1.08 -5.16
C PHE A 78 8.60 1.86 -6.47
N GLN A 79 9.80 2.17 -6.95
CA GLN A 79 10.00 2.92 -8.18
C GLN A 79 9.46 2.19 -9.40
N GLY A 80 8.93 2.97 -10.34
CA GLY A 80 8.51 2.44 -11.63
C GLY A 80 7.15 1.79 -11.64
N VAL A 81 6.42 1.80 -10.53
CA VAL A 81 5.07 1.24 -10.41
C VAL A 81 4.16 2.22 -9.71
N SER A 82 2.89 2.16 -10.04
CA SER A 82 1.86 2.93 -9.36
C SER A 82 0.63 2.06 -9.19
N LEU A 83 -0.05 2.20 -8.07
CA LEU A 83 -1.34 1.55 -7.87
C LEU A 83 -2.43 2.54 -8.24
N SER A 84 -3.29 2.15 -9.16
CA SER A 84 -4.37 3.01 -9.63
C SER A 84 -5.65 2.68 -8.88
N LEU A 85 -6.17 3.66 -8.15
CA LEU A 85 -7.36 3.52 -7.32
C LEU A 85 -8.51 4.30 -7.95
N SER A 86 -9.56 3.59 -8.35
CA SER A 86 -10.74 4.21 -8.94
C SER A 86 -11.68 4.64 -7.83
N ALA A 87 -11.99 5.93 -7.77
CA ALA A 87 -12.96 6.47 -6.82
C ALA A 87 -14.31 6.65 -7.51
N PRO A 88 -15.44 6.45 -6.78
CA PRO A 88 -16.76 6.55 -7.39
C PRO A 88 -17.16 7.97 -7.79
N ASP A 89 -16.63 8.98 -7.10
CA ASP A 89 -16.95 10.37 -7.38
C ASP A 89 -15.83 11.29 -6.89
N ALA A 90 -15.95 12.58 -7.19
CA ALA A 90 -14.93 13.57 -6.83
C ALA A 90 -14.77 13.72 -5.32
N ALA A 91 -15.84 13.61 -4.55
CA ALA A 91 -15.78 13.72 -3.09
C ALA A 91 -14.98 12.58 -2.48
N ALA A 92 -15.21 11.35 -2.95
CA ALA A 92 -14.43 10.19 -2.52
C ALA A 92 -12.96 10.32 -2.93
N ALA A 93 -12.72 10.79 -4.17
CA ALA A 93 -11.35 11.00 -4.66
C ALA A 93 -10.59 11.98 -3.76
N ASP A 94 -11.23 13.08 -3.39
CA ASP A 94 -10.62 14.10 -2.52
C ASP A 94 -10.27 13.52 -1.16
N ARG A 95 -11.19 12.77 -0.55
CA ARG A 95 -10.98 12.15 0.75
C ARG A 95 -9.82 11.14 0.72
N LEU A 96 -9.82 10.25 -0.27
CA LEU A 96 -8.79 9.22 -0.39
C LEU A 96 -7.42 9.84 -0.69
N PHE A 97 -7.39 10.81 -1.58
CA PHE A 97 -6.15 11.50 -1.95
C PHE A 97 -5.55 12.22 -0.74
N THR A 98 -6.37 12.96 0.00
CA THR A 98 -5.94 13.67 1.20
C THR A 98 -5.37 12.69 2.23
N ALA A 99 -6.07 11.57 2.47
CA ALA A 99 -5.62 10.58 3.44
C ALA A 99 -4.29 9.95 3.04
N LEU A 100 -4.11 9.62 1.76
CA LEU A 100 -2.85 9.03 1.28
C LEU A 100 -1.69 10.02 1.32
N SER A 101 -1.98 11.32 1.18
CA SER A 101 -0.93 12.34 1.19
C SER A 101 -0.37 12.63 2.57
N ASP A 102 -1.03 12.15 3.63
CA ASP A 102 -0.58 12.39 5.00
C ASP A 102 0.75 11.69 5.27
N GLY A 103 1.80 12.47 5.48
CA GLY A 103 3.16 11.98 5.64
C GLY A 103 3.83 11.59 4.33
N GLY A 104 3.14 11.77 3.21
CA GLY A 104 3.64 11.45 1.88
C GLY A 104 3.96 12.69 1.07
N GLN A 105 3.95 12.54 -0.24
CA GLN A 105 4.33 13.60 -1.16
C GLN A 105 3.39 13.64 -2.35
N ILE A 106 2.75 14.78 -2.58
CA ILE A 106 1.88 14.98 -3.74
C ILE A 106 2.77 15.14 -4.97
N GLN A 107 2.56 14.28 -5.97
CA GLN A 107 3.30 14.30 -7.22
C GLN A 107 2.53 15.10 -8.29
N MET A 108 1.21 14.94 -8.31
CA MET A 108 0.32 15.71 -9.16
C MET A 108 -0.95 16.02 -8.35
N PRO A 109 -1.26 17.29 -8.09
CA PRO A 109 -2.48 17.65 -7.33
C PRO A 109 -3.73 17.11 -8.01
N LEU A 110 -4.72 16.77 -7.18
CA LEU A 110 -6.00 16.28 -7.66
C LEU A 110 -6.73 17.36 -8.45
N GLY A 111 -7.18 17.05 -9.64
CA GLY A 111 -7.89 17.98 -10.47
C GLY A 111 -8.37 17.36 -11.77
N PRO A 112 -9.13 18.12 -12.57
CA PRO A 112 -9.65 17.58 -13.83
C PRO A 112 -8.55 17.42 -14.89
N THR A 113 -8.69 16.38 -15.69
CA THR A 113 -7.84 16.12 -16.87
C THR A 113 -8.76 15.86 -18.06
N PHE A 114 -8.17 15.66 -19.24
CA PHE A 114 -8.99 15.34 -20.44
C PHE A 114 -9.63 13.94 -20.33
N PHE A 115 -9.14 13.06 -19.45
CA PHE A 115 -9.64 11.68 -19.34
C PHE A 115 -10.40 11.43 -18.03
N SER A 116 -10.41 12.37 -17.08
CA SER A 116 -11.06 12.17 -15.79
C SER A 116 -11.50 13.51 -15.21
N PRO A 117 -12.70 13.56 -14.60
CA PRO A 117 -13.13 14.78 -13.89
C PRO A 117 -12.30 15.06 -12.63
N SER A 118 -11.61 14.04 -12.09
CA SER A 118 -10.74 14.23 -10.94
C SER A 118 -9.66 13.15 -10.97
N PHE A 119 -8.42 13.58 -11.10
CA PHE A 119 -7.24 12.70 -11.18
C PHE A 119 -6.10 13.34 -10.41
N GLY A 120 -5.33 12.51 -9.71
CA GLY A 120 -4.13 12.98 -9.01
C GLY A 120 -3.15 11.84 -8.79
N MET A 121 -1.92 12.21 -8.43
CA MET A 121 -0.86 11.25 -8.14
C MET A 121 -0.19 11.64 -6.83
N VAL A 122 0.03 10.65 -5.96
CA VAL A 122 0.62 10.87 -4.65
C VAL A 122 1.48 9.66 -4.27
N ALA A 123 2.66 9.91 -3.70
CA ALA A 123 3.45 8.89 -3.04
C ALA A 123 3.09 8.92 -1.56
N ASP A 124 2.69 7.77 -0.99
CA ASP A 124 2.33 7.74 0.42
C ASP A 124 3.59 7.76 1.29
N ARG A 125 3.41 7.74 2.61
CA ARG A 125 4.52 7.84 3.56
C ARG A 125 5.51 6.69 3.48
N PHE A 126 5.14 5.59 2.82
CA PHE A 126 6.02 4.42 2.61
C PHE A 126 6.70 4.44 1.26
N GLY A 127 6.37 5.41 0.40
CA GLY A 127 6.92 5.53 -0.94
C GLY A 127 6.13 4.82 -2.01
N VAL A 128 4.98 4.22 -1.68
CA VAL A 128 4.11 3.62 -2.70
C VAL A 128 3.41 4.73 -3.47
N SER A 129 3.52 4.68 -4.78
CA SER A 129 2.88 5.65 -5.66
C SER A 129 1.45 5.23 -5.97
N TRP A 130 0.53 6.17 -5.81
CA TRP A 130 -0.90 5.98 -6.07
C TRP A 130 -1.38 6.96 -7.12
N MET A 131 -2.23 6.46 -8.00
CA MET A 131 -3.01 7.31 -8.90
C MET A 131 -4.46 7.22 -8.42
N ILE A 132 -5.09 8.38 -8.22
CA ILE A 132 -6.51 8.43 -7.87
C ILE A 132 -7.24 8.92 -9.10
N VAL A 133 -8.26 8.18 -9.55
CA VAL A 133 -8.97 8.48 -10.79
C VAL A 133 -10.47 8.29 -10.59
N VAL A 134 -11.24 9.23 -11.13
CA VAL A 134 -12.70 9.12 -11.22
C VAL A 134 -13.04 8.87 -12.67
N ALA A 135 -13.91 7.91 -12.95
CA ALA A 135 -14.34 7.61 -14.32
C ALA A 135 -15.08 8.81 -14.92
N PRO A 136 -14.91 9.08 -16.20
CA PRO A 136 -15.61 10.18 -16.88
C PRO A 136 -17.12 9.97 -16.95
#